data_b4acdc5593d9d532df6702fa5ccba821
#
_entry.id   b4acdc5593d9d532df6702fa5ccba821
#
_cell.length_a   1.000
_cell.length_b   1.000
_cell.length_c   1.000
_cell.angle_alpha   90.00
_cell.angle_beta   90.00
_cell.angle_gamma   90.00
#
_symmetry.space_group_name_H-M   'P 1'
#
loop_
_entity.id
_entity.type
_entity.pdbx_description
1 polymer ?
#
loop_
_entity_poly.entity_id
_entity_poly.type
_entity_poly.pdbx_seq_one_letter_code
_entity_poly.pdbx_strand_id
1 'polypeptide(L)'
;MSIQKFIISKDNSIYEAWPDVVQTVSGKLICVFMECAHHLDREDARITLAESTDHGRTWSEKRYLTKKCTKEAFFNCARISRMKNGSLVVICDFIRGDENGSAENAVEQWLWHGDSEGSVWSEPVVLPFRGIVPDKFRVLENGRCIIAAHYKNHATGLLEQYLWYSDDKGKTWSDRVTMAADPRYNLCEVSILECGGGILVGFLRENSLKGYPVLKTISRDYGETWSPVYETPIDCGHRPVSGFLQDGRVFVTYRYIPVWMNSMLAAVLDGKELLCTEPREQHVRILQLDHDRNPSPDLGYTGWTQFDDGEIYVVNYIKDDSDKAHIRGYSLYPEDIVLPDTDISRAEQKRWGRR
;
A
#
# COMPACT_ATOMS: atom_id res chain seq x y z
N MET A 1 15.28 -10.75 16.61
CA MET A 1 14.95 -9.53 15.82
C MET A 1 14.48 -8.44 16.78
N SER A 2 15.08 -7.27 16.75
CA SER A 2 14.67 -6.09 17.53
C SER A 2 13.99 -5.10 16.59
N ILE A 3 12.72 -4.77 16.82
CA ILE A 3 12.01 -3.75 16.08
C ILE A 3 12.03 -2.47 16.91
N GLN A 4 12.66 -1.41 16.39
CA GLN A 4 12.65 -0.11 17.03
C GLN A 4 11.44 0.69 16.55
N LYS A 5 10.80 1.45 17.45
CA LYS A 5 9.60 2.23 17.17
C LYS A 5 9.86 3.72 17.40
N PHE A 6 9.35 4.55 16.49
CA PHE A 6 9.51 6.01 16.51
C PHE A 6 8.17 6.69 16.28
N ILE A 7 7.96 7.84 16.90
CA ILE A 7 6.80 8.69 16.60
C ILE A 7 7.17 9.59 15.43
N ILE A 8 6.37 9.51 14.36
CA ILE A 8 6.50 10.39 13.19
C ILE A 8 5.67 11.66 13.40
N SER A 9 4.41 11.48 13.78
CA SER A 9 3.50 12.55 14.13
C SER A 9 2.50 12.03 15.16
N LYS A 10 2.22 12.81 16.20
CA LYS A 10 1.22 12.50 17.22
C LYS A 10 0.55 13.78 17.71
N ASP A 11 -0.70 13.97 17.32
CA ASP A 11 -1.53 15.09 17.74
C ASP A 11 -2.87 14.54 18.25
N ASN A 12 -3.09 14.61 19.55
CA ASN A 12 -4.30 14.08 20.16
C ASN A 12 -5.57 14.87 19.82
N SER A 13 -5.46 16.02 19.15
CA SER A 13 -6.61 16.83 18.71
C SER A 13 -7.14 16.40 17.33
N ILE A 14 -6.32 15.72 16.49
CA ILE A 14 -6.67 15.32 15.14
C ILE A 14 -6.36 13.86 14.90
N TYR A 15 -7.11 13.23 14.00
CA TYR A 15 -6.88 11.85 13.55
C TYR A 15 -5.87 11.85 12.40
N GLU A 16 -4.73 11.15 12.56
CA GLU A 16 -3.67 11.02 11.57
C GLU A 16 -3.60 9.57 11.08
N ALA A 17 -3.71 9.34 9.76
CA ALA A 17 -3.80 7.99 9.23
C ALA A 17 -3.34 7.83 7.77
N TRP A 18 -3.33 6.57 7.31
CA TRP A 18 -3.05 6.13 5.95
C TRP A 18 -1.71 6.65 5.42
N PRO A 19 -0.60 6.41 6.14
CA PRO A 19 0.71 6.91 5.72
C PRO A 19 1.29 6.11 4.54
N ASP A 20 2.20 6.77 3.84
CA ASP A 20 3.18 6.15 2.95
C ASP A 20 4.52 6.88 3.09
N VAL A 21 5.61 6.24 2.67
CA VAL A 21 6.96 6.79 2.80
C VAL A 21 7.77 6.56 1.55
N VAL A 22 8.66 7.52 1.28
CA VAL A 22 9.67 7.43 0.24
C VAL A 22 11.02 7.96 0.73
N GLN A 23 12.10 7.40 0.21
CA GLN A 23 13.44 7.93 0.36
C GLN A 23 13.77 8.80 -0.86
N THR A 24 14.22 10.05 -0.64
CA THR A 24 14.68 10.97 -1.69
C THR A 24 16.07 10.57 -2.21
N VAL A 25 16.58 11.27 -3.21
CA VAL A 25 17.93 11.05 -3.74
C VAL A 25 19.01 11.32 -2.71
N SER A 26 18.80 12.30 -1.83
CA SER A 26 19.76 12.62 -0.73
C SER A 26 19.69 11.63 0.44
N GLY A 27 18.77 10.66 0.43
CA GLY A 27 18.54 9.73 1.54
C GLY A 27 17.52 10.22 2.58
N LYS A 28 17.00 11.45 2.44
CA LYS A 28 15.94 11.98 3.30
C LYS A 28 14.67 11.16 3.15
N LEU A 29 13.95 10.89 4.24
CA LEU A 29 12.62 10.30 4.21
C LEU A 29 11.55 11.40 4.12
N ILE A 30 10.51 11.14 3.32
CA ILE A 30 9.27 11.91 3.31
C ILE A 30 8.13 10.95 3.58
N CYS A 31 7.42 11.17 4.69
CA CYS A 31 6.18 10.49 5.02
C CYS A 31 5.00 11.35 4.59
N VAL A 32 4.13 10.82 3.73
CA VAL A 32 2.84 11.43 3.39
C VAL A 32 1.75 10.72 4.19
N PHE A 33 0.80 11.46 4.74
CA PHE A 33 -0.33 10.91 5.48
C PHE A 33 -1.52 11.89 5.45
N MET A 34 -2.67 11.40 5.90
CA MET A 34 -3.88 12.20 6.00
C MET A 34 -4.12 12.66 7.43
N GLU A 35 -4.58 13.90 7.58
CA GLU A 35 -5.25 14.38 8.79
C GLU A 35 -6.75 14.52 8.51
N CYS A 36 -7.61 14.23 9.49
CA CYS A 36 -9.04 14.49 9.45
C CYS A 36 -9.63 14.44 10.87
N ALA A 37 -10.93 14.70 11.03
CA ALA A 37 -11.58 14.66 12.34
C ALA A 37 -11.60 13.23 12.94
N HIS A 38 -11.92 12.21 12.12
CA HIS A 38 -11.99 10.80 12.55
C HIS A 38 -11.94 9.86 11.33
N HIS A 39 -11.74 8.56 11.56
CA HIS A 39 -11.74 7.53 10.49
C HIS A 39 -13.00 7.60 9.60
N LEU A 40 -14.16 7.79 10.20
CA LEU A 40 -15.47 7.88 9.51
C LEU A 40 -15.95 9.32 9.32
N ASP A 41 -15.16 10.32 9.71
CA ASP A 41 -15.48 11.74 9.56
C ASP A 41 -14.29 12.45 8.92
N ARG A 42 -14.47 12.82 7.66
CA ARG A 42 -13.43 13.44 6.83
C ARG A 42 -13.43 14.98 6.90
N GLU A 43 -14.14 15.56 7.86
CA GLU A 43 -14.04 16.99 8.10
C GLU A 43 -12.59 17.38 8.38
N ASP A 44 -12.16 18.52 7.85
CA ASP A 44 -10.78 19.00 7.91
C ASP A 44 -9.73 18.12 7.24
N ALA A 45 -10.13 17.15 6.38
CA ALA A 45 -9.20 16.27 5.71
C ALA A 45 -8.18 17.05 4.86
N ARG A 46 -6.90 16.70 4.99
CA ARG A 46 -5.81 17.26 4.18
C ARG A 46 -4.64 16.31 4.06
N ILE A 47 -3.90 16.42 2.97
CA ILE A 47 -2.66 15.68 2.75
C ILE A 47 -1.53 16.40 3.49
N THR A 48 -0.84 15.68 4.36
CA THR A 48 0.20 16.15 5.27
C THR A 48 1.53 15.46 4.96
N LEU A 49 2.63 16.18 5.11
CA LEU A 49 3.99 15.70 4.90
C LEU A 49 4.82 15.92 6.17
N ALA A 50 5.66 14.96 6.53
CA ALA A 50 6.73 15.10 7.51
C ALA A 50 8.03 14.54 6.92
N GLU A 51 9.17 15.08 7.33
CA GLU A 51 10.49 14.76 6.79
C GLU A 51 11.46 14.32 7.88
N SER A 52 12.37 13.40 7.53
CA SER A 52 13.46 12.97 8.41
C SER A 52 14.77 12.88 7.64
N THR A 53 15.86 13.32 8.25
CA THR A 53 17.22 13.27 7.69
C THR A 53 18.15 12.34 8.48
N ASP A 54 17.61 11.58 9.43
CA ASP A 54 18.35 10.69 10.34
C ASP A 54 17.77 9.26 10.35
N HIS A 55 17.39 8.75 9.18
CA HIS A 55 16.79 7.43 8.98
C HIS A 55 15.49 7.23 9.80
N GLY A 56 14.70 8.29 9.96
CA GLY A 56 13.40 8.21 10.61
C GLY A 56 13.44 8.20 12.15
N ARG A 57 14.59 8.57 12.76
CA ARG A 57 14.71 8.66 14.23
C ARG A 57 14.03 9.90 14.78
N THR A 58 14.15 11.02 14.06
CA THR A 58 13.44 12.27 14.34
C THR A 58 12.76 12.81 13.08
N TRP A 59 11.69 13.59 13.27
CA TRP A 59 10.85 14.08 12.19
C TRP A 59 10.60 15.59 12.33
N SER A 60 10.45 16.24 11.20
CA SER A 60 10.15 17.68 11.13
C SER A 60 8.73 17.99 11.61
N GLU A 61 8.47 19.29 11.83
CA GLU A 61 7.11 19.80 11.87
C GLU A 61 6.35 19.46 10.58
N LYS A 62 5.03 19.34 10.68
CA LYS A 62 4.13 19.01 9.57
C LYS A 62 4.12 20.12 8.51
N ARG A 63 4.15 19.73 7.25
CA ARG A 63 3.83 20.58 6.10
C ARG A 63 2.58 20.07 5.40
N TYR A 64 1.86 20.92 4.72
CA TYR A 64 0.59 20.57 4.11
C TYR A 64 0.66 20.69 2.59
N LEU A 65 0.37 19.59 1.90
CA LEU A 65 0.30 19.57 0.44
C LEU A 65 -1.02 20.17 -0.05
N THR A 66 -2.09 20.02 0.74
CA THR A 66 -3.42 20.54 0.40
C THR A 66 -3.99 21.40 1.51
N LYS A 67 -4.99 22.22 1.17
CA LYS A 67 -5.85 22.89 2.15
C LYS A 67 -6.76 21.86 2.82
N LYS A 68 -7.38 22.24 3.93
CA LYS A 68 -8.42 21.48 4.58
C LYS A 68 -9.64 21.34 3.66
N CYS A 69 -10.20 20.15 3.63
CA CYS A 69 -11.41 19.79 2.91
C CYS A 69 -12.61 19.73 3.86
N THR A 70 -13.82 19.62 3.31
CA THR A 70 -15.04 19.33 4.07
C THR A 70 -15.37 17.85 4.00
N LYS A 71 -16.26 17.36 4.85
CA LYS A 71 -16.72 15.96 4.82
C LYS A 71 -17.49 15.59 3.55
N GLU A 72 -17.99 16.59 2.79
CA GLU A 72 -18.69 16.36 1.53
C GLU A 72 -17.74 16.22 0.33
N ALA A 73 -16.50 16.71 0.46
CA ALA A 73 -15.49 16.62 -0.62
C ALA A 73 -14.10 16.60 -0.01
N PHE A 74 -13.41 15.47 -0.09
CA PHE A 74 -12.16 15.26 0.65
C PHE A 74 -11.18 14.34 -0.07
N PHE A 75 -9.90 14.52 0.24
CA PHE A 75 -8.84 13.55 -0.09
C PHE A 75 -8.90 12.36 0.87
N ASN A 76 -8.66 11.14 0.35
CA ASN A 76 -8.84 9.93 1.14
C ASN A 76 -7.51 9.22 1.45
N CYS A 77 -6.76 8.70 0.48
CA CYS A 77 -5.60 7.88 0.74
C CYS A 77 -4.41 8.25 -0.18
N ALA A 78 -3.50 9.07 0.30
CA ALA A 78 -2.32 9.50 -0.46
C ALA A 78 -1.24 8.42 -0.52
N ARG A 79 -0.59 8.28 -1.69
CA ARG A 79 0.60 7.43 -1.90
C ARG A 79 1.72 8.26 -2.51
N ILE A 80 2.96 7.99 -2.12
CA ILE A 80 4.14 8.72 -2.60
C ILE A 80 5.10 7.77 -3.31
N SER A 81 5.69 8.22 -4.42
CA SER A 81 6.65 7.47 -5.22
C SER A 81 7.83 8.33 -5.61
N ARG A 82 9.01 7.73 -5.73
CA ARG A 82 10.20 8.33 -6.36
C ARG A 82 10.34 7.77 -7.78
N MET A 83 10.43 8.67 -8.72
CA MET A 83 10.64 8.35 -10.14
C MET A 83 12.13 8.02 -10.41
N LYS A 84 12.42 7.35 -11.54
CA LYS A 84 13.80 7.00 -11.95
C LYS A 84 14.72 8.22 -12.10
N ASN A 85 14.18 9.39 -12.44
CA ASN A 85 14.92 10.67 -12.51
C ASN A 85 15.09 11.36 -11.15
N GLY A 86 14.64 10.75 -10.06
CA GLY A 86 14.71 11.28 -8.70
C GLY A 86 13.51 12.15 -8.29
N SER A 87 12.71 12.67 -9.22
CA SER A 87 11.52 13.46 -8.87
C SER A 87 10.49 12.63 -8.09
N LEU A 88 9.63 13.30 -7.37
CA LEU A 88 8.61 12.66 -6.53
C LEU A 88 7.21 12.84 -7.15
N VAL A 89 6.34 11.89 -6.87
CA VAL A 89 4.92 11.96 -7.25
C VAL A 89 4.08 11.56 -6.04
N VAL A 90 3.07 12.38 -5.71
CA VAL A 90 1.98 12.00 -4.81
C VAL A 90 0.73 11.77 -5.64
N ILE A 91 0.05 10.64 -5.42
CA ILE A 91 -1.27 10.34 -5.96
C ILE A 91 -2.25 10.15 -4.81
N CYS A 92 -3.47 10.67 -4.97
CA CYS A 92 -4.54 10.51 -3.99
C CYS A 92 -5.90 10.50 -4.68
N ASP A 93 -6.82 9.71 -4.16
CA ASP A 93 -8.22 9.79 -4.53
C ASP A 93 -8.90 10.98 -3.83
N PHE A 94 -9.74 11.68 -4.58
CA PHE A 94 -10.59 12.76 -4.10
C PHE A 94 -12.05 12.33 -4.24
N ILE A 95 -12.77 12.33 -3.15
CA ILE A 95 -14.13 11.81 -3.04
C ILE A 95 -15.10 12.96 -2.83
N ARG A 96 -16.23 12.94 -3.55
CA ARG A 96 -17.35 13.88 -3.38
C ARG A 96 -18.59 13.10 -2.93
N GLY A 97 -19.09 13.39 -1.74
CA GLY A 97 -20.24 12.69 -1.15
C GLY A 97 -19.88 11.31 -0.64
N ASP A 98 -20.56 10.27 -1.09
CA ASP A 98 -20.34 8.88 -0.66
C ASP A 98 -19.14 8.25 -1.40
N GLU A 99 -18.20 7.67 -0.65
CA GLU A 99 -17.08 6.91 -1.20
C GLU A 99 -17.52 5.68 -2.02
N ASN A 100 -18.69 5.13 -1.74
CA ASN A 100 -19.30 4.07 -2.53
C ASN A 100 -19.93 4.55 -3.84
N GLY A 101 -19.91 5.87 -4.08
CA GLY A 101 -20.14 6.56 -5.34
C GLY A 101 -21.34 6.09 -6.12
N SER A 102 -22.53 6.47 -5.70
CA SER A 102 -23.72 6.35 -6.55
C SER A 102 -23.73 7.38 -7.72
N ALA A 103 -22.97 8.47 -7.58
CA ALA A 103 -22.85 9.50 -8.61
C ALA A 103 -21.63 9.26 -9.51
N GLU A 104 -21.83 9.40 -10.81
CA GLU A 104 -20.78 9.19 -11.83
C GLU A 104 -19.50 10.04 -11.62
N ASN A 105 -19.55 11.14 -10.88
CA ASN A 105 -18.44 12.05 -10.63
C ASN A 105 -17.98 12.09 -9.16
N ALA A 106 -18.32 11.05 -8.39
CA ALA A 106 -18.04 11.02 -6.95
C ALA A 106 -16.55 10.82 -6.60
N VAL A 107 -15.74 10.27 -7.51
CA VAL A 107 -14.34 9.95 -7.22
C VAL A 107 -13.44 10.39 -8.37
N GLU A 108 -12.36 11.09 -8.04
CA GLU A 108 -11.32 11.54 -8.97
C GLU A 108 -9.96 11.04 -8.48
N GLN A 109 -8.99 10.90 -9.38
CA GLN A 109 -7.58 10.67 -9.04
C GLN A 109 -6.81 11.98 -9.25
N TRP A 110 -6.11 12.44 -8.22
CA TRP A 110 -5.32 13.65 -8.24
C TRP A 110 -3.85 13.34 -8.07
N LEU A 111 -2.99 14.03 -8.83
CA LEU A 111 -1.55 13.76 -8.87
C LEU A 111 -0.76 15.06 -8.75
N TRP A 112 0.24 15.08 -7.88
CA TRP A 112 1.18 16.17 -7.67
C TRP A 112 2.60 15.71 -8.05
N HIS A 113 3.34 16.57 -8.76
CA HIS A 113 4.76 16.37 -9.04
C HIS A 113 5.59 17.17 -8.07
N GLY A 114 6.58 16.54 -7.45
CA GLY A 114 7.56 17.16 -6.56
C GLY A 114 8.97 17.17 -7.17
N ASP A 115 9.81 18.11 -6.74
CA ASP A 115 11.23 18.02 -7.03
C ASP A 115 11.86 16.78 -6.34
N SER A 116 13.16 16.57 -6.55
CA SER A 116 13.84 15.36 -6.03
C SER A 116 13.94 15.31 -4.49
N GLU A 117 13.72 16.44 -3.83
CA GLU A 117 13.76 16.56 -2.36
C GLU A 117 12.39 16.87 -1.74
N GLY A 118 11.33 16.96 -2.55
CA GLY A 118 9.98 17.27 -2.06
C GLY A 118 9.81 18.65 -1.47
N SER A 119 10.69 19.58 -1.85
CA SER A 119 10.67 20.97 -1.35
C SER A 119 9.63 21.81 -2.06
N VAL A 120 9.42 21.54 -3.36
CA VAL A 120 8.47 22.23 -4.23
C VAL A 120 7.54 21.20 -4.85
N TRP A 121 6.24 21.48 -4.83
CA TRP A 121 5.19 20.66 -5.42
C TRP A 121 4.40 21.46 -6.46
N SER A 122 4.01 20.82 -7.56
CA SER A 122 3.16 21.41 -8.58
C SER A 122 1.74 21.63 -8.07
N GLU A 123 0.96 22.44 -8.80
CA GLU A 123 -0.49 22.29 -8.77
C GLU A 123 -0.88 20.87 -9.19
N PRO A 124 -2.00 20.33 -8.66
CA PRO A 124 -2.40 18.97 -8.97
C PRO A 124 -2.92 18.82 -10.40
N VAL A 125 -2.70 17.64 -10.96
CA VAL A 125 -3.34 17.20 -12.20
C VAL A 125 -4.47 16.25 -11.84
N VAL A 126 -5.68 16.55 -12.31
CA VAL A 126 -6.84 15.65 -12.20
C VAL A 126 -6.79 14.66 -13.36
N LEU A 127 -6.78 13.37 -13.04
CA LEU A 127 -6.68 12.31 -14.03
C LEU A 127 -8.07 11.90 -14.56
N PRO A 128 -8.19 11.47 -15.82
CA PRO A 128 -9.48 11.27 -16.50
C PRO A 128 -10.16 9.93 -16.14
N PHE A 129 -9.87 9.33 -15.01
CA PHE A 129 -10.44 8.04 -14.60
C PHE A 129 -10.75 7.98 -13.12
N ARG A 130 -11.57 6.99 -12.76
CA ARG A 130 -12.15 6.82 -11.43
C ARG A 130 -11.57 5.63 -10.72
N GLY A 131 -11.48 5.74 -9.41
CA GLY A 131 -11.11 4.64 -8.53
C GLY A 131 -10.81 5.15 -7.15
N ILE A 132 -10.96 4.30 -6.16
CA ILE A 132 -10.67 4.60 -4.75
C ILE A 132 -9.39 3.89 -4.33
N VAL A 133 -8.67 4.52 -3.38
CA VAL A 133 -7.44 4.00 -2.78
C VAL A 133 -6.44 3.53 -3.85
N PRO A 134 -5.80 4.48 -4.55
CA PRO A 134 -4.84 4.13 -5.59
C PRO A 134 -3.63 3.39 -5.01
N ASP A 135 -2.99 2.56 -5.84
CA ASP A 135 -1.61 2.14 -5.60
C ASP A 135 -0.66 3.30 -5.91
N LYS A 136 0.62 3.12 -5.65
CA LYS A 136 1.67 4.08 -6.02
C LYS A 136 1.67 4.32 -7.52
N PHE A 137 1.81 5.58 -7.94
CA PHE A 137 2.14 5.89 -9.33
C PHE A 137 3.48 5.25 -9.70
N ARG A 138 3.54 4.51 -10.80
CA ARG A 138 4.75 3.81 -11.22
C ARG A 138 5.11 4.12 -12.67
N VAL A 139 6.41 4.17 -12.93
CA VAL A 139 6.97 4.14 -14.28
C VAL A 139 7.76 2.85 -14.43
N LEU A 140 7.24 1.94 -15.25
CA LEU A 140 7.83 0.62 -15.48
C LEU A 140 9.18 0.70 -16.22
N GLU A 141 9.89 -0.42 -16.31
CA GLU A 141 11.21 -0.48 -16.96
C GLU A 141 11.19 -0.05 -18.43
N ASN A 142 10.08 -0.33 -19.15
CA ASN A 142 9.87 0.07 -20.54
C ASN A 142 9.44 1.54 -20.71
N GLY A 143 9.27 2.29 -19.61
CA GLY A 143 8.84 3.70 -19.61
C GLY A 143 7.33 3.91 -19.53
N ARG A 144 6.51 2.84 -19.52
CA ARG A 144 5.05 2.92 -19.32
C ARG A 144 4.72 3.43 -17.93
N CYS A 145 3.85 4.43 -17.84
CA CYS A 145 3.25 4.86 -16.59
C CYS A 145 2.03 3.97 -16.29
N ILE A 146 1.85 3.57 -15.02
CA ILE A 146 0.67 2.83 -14.58
C ILE A 146 0.07 3.43 -13.33
N ILE A 147 -1.26 3.37 -13.24
CA ILE A 147 -2.07 3.70 -12.06
C ILE A 147 -3.10 2.60 -11.90
N ALA A 148 -3.24 2.11 -10.68
CA ALA A 148 -4.24 1.11 -10.34
C ALA A 148 -5.09 1.59 -9.17
N ALA A 149 -6.40 1.36 -9.25
CA ALA A 149 -7.35 1.68 -8.20
C ALA A 149 -8.55 0.73 -8.30
N HIS A 150 -9.29 0.56 -7.22
CA HIS A 150 -10.49 -0.27 -7.23
C HIS A 150 -11.75 0.57 -7.32
N TYR A 151 -12.80 -0.03 -7.81
CA TYR A 151 -14.13 0.57 -7.81
C TYR A 151 -15.22 -0.51 -7.79
N LYS A 152 -16.42 -0.12 -7.35
CA LYS A 152 -17.56 -1.03 -7.31
C LYS A 152 -18.12 -1.28 -8.71
N ASN A 153 -18.19 -2.52 -9.12
CA ASN A 153 -18.96 -2.90 -10.29
C ASN A 153 -20.46 -2.93 -9.92
N HIS A 154 -21.22 -2.00 -10.46
CA HIS A 154 -22.64 -1.86 -10.13
C HIS A 154 -23.51 -3.03 -10.60
N ALA A 155 -23.07 -3.79 -11.62
CA ALA A 155 -23.82 -4.95 -12.12
C ALA A 155 -23.68 -6.16 -11.17
N THR A 156 -22.51 -6.34 -10.53
CA THR A 156 -22.23 -7.44 -9.61
C THR A 156 -22.36 -7.06 -8.15
N GLY A 157 -22.26 -5.75 -7.84
CA GLY A 157 -22.19 -5.21 -6.49
C GLY A 157 -20.85 -5.45 -5.78
N LEU A 158 -19.87 -6.07 -6.45
CA LEU A 158 -18.55 -6.37 -5.91
C LEU A 158 -17.54 -5.26 -6.25
N LEU A 159 -16.52 -5.13 -5.42
CA LEU A 159 -15.34 -4.35 -5.74
C LEU A 159 -14.48 -5.14 -6.73
N GLU A 160 -13.96 -4.44 -7.72
CA GLU A 160 -13.05 -4.97 -8.74
C GLU A 160 -11.84 -4.06 -8.84
N GLN A 161 -10.68 -4.64 -9.16
CA GLN A 161 -9.44 -3.89 -9.32
C GLN A 161 -9.21 -3.55 -10.78
N TYR A 162 -8.87 -2.29 -11.04
CA TYR A 162 -8.64 -1.75 -12.36
C TYR A 162 -7.24 -1.13 -12.48
N LEU A 163 -6.77 -1.02 -13.72
CA LEU A 163 -5.52 -0.40 -14.09
C LEU A 163 -5.72 0.48 -15.33
N TRP A 164 -4.97 1.57 -15.40
CA TRP A 164 -4.78 2.44 -16.57
C TRP A 164 -3.29 2.60 -16.81
N TYR A 165 -2.89 2.62 -18.07
CA TYR A 165 -1.51 2.83 -18.45
C TYR A 165 -1.37 3.94 -19.51
N SER A 166 -0.16 4.53 -19.55
CA SER A 166 0.23 5.56 -20.51
C SER A 166 1.62 5.26 -21.06
N ASP A 167 1.76 5.28 -22.37
CA ASP A 167 3.02 5.08 -23.08
C ASP A 167 3.67 6.40 -23.53
N ASP A 168 3.03 7.54 -23.24
CA ASP A 168 3.46 8.89 -23.61
C ASP A 168 3.71 9.81 -22.39
N LYS A 169 4.10 9.22 -21.26
CA LYS A 169 4.41 9.92 -20.01
C LYS A 169 3.21 10.63 -19.38
N GLY A 170 2.03 10.01 -19.46
CA GLY A 170 0.81 10.51 -18.84
C GLY A 170 0.05 11.56 -19.65
N LYS A 171 0.39 11.79 -20.91
CA LYS A 171 -0.36 12.71 -21.77
C LYS A 171 -1.68 12.10 -22.22
N THR A 172 -1.66 10.84 -22.60
CA THR A 172 -2.85 10.04 -22.90
C THR A 172 -2.84 8.74 -22.10
N TRP A 173 -4.02 8.20 -21.84
CA TRP A 173 -4.19 7.00 -21.03
C TRP A 173 -5.02 5.96 -21.78
N SER A 174 -4.75 4.70 -21.52
CA SER A 174 -5.51 3.57 -22.05
C SER A 174 -6.97 3.60 -21.60
N ASP A 175 -7.81 2.83 -22.25
CA ASP A 175 -9.06 2.38 -21.67
C ASP A 175 -8.81 1.62 -20.38
N ARG A 176 -9.84 1.52 -19.55
CA ARG A 176 -9.79 0.79 -18.27
C ARG A 176 -9.51 -0.69 -18.49
N VAL A 177 -8.40 -1.19 -17.94
CA VAL A 177 -8.06 -2.61 -17.89
C VAL A 177 -8.63 -3.22 -16.60
N THR A 178 -9.42 -4.29 -16.69
CA THR A 178 -9.81 -5.08 -15.53
C THR A 178 -8.63 -5.93 -15.10
N MET A 179 -8.01 -5.56 -14.00
CA MET A 179 -6.85 -6.24 -13.44
C MET A 179 -7.26 -7.48 -12.63
N ALA A 180 -8.33 -7.39 -11.86
CA ALA A 180 -8.88 -8.50 -11.11
C ALA A 180 -10.37 -8.33 -10.87
N ALA A 181 -11.14 -9.34 -11.28
CA ALA A 181 -12.57 -9.51 -11.03
C ALA A 181 -12.88 -11.00 -10.89
N ASP A 182 -13.50 -11.39 -9.80
CA ASP A 182 -13.86 -12.78 -9.54
C ASP A 182 -15.11 -12.81 -8.65
N PRO A 183 -16.19 -13.53 -9.04
CA PRO A 183 -17.45 -13.52 -8.29
C PRO A 183 -17.36 -14.12 -6.88
N ARG A 184 -16.28 -14.82 -6.56
CA ARG A 184 -16.03 -15.38 -5.22
C ARG A 184 -15.53 -14.33 -4.24
N TYR A 185 -14.91 -13.24 -4.73
CA TYR A 185 -14.12 -12.32 -3.95
C TYR A 185 -14.58 -10.86 -4.12
N ASN A 186 -14.35 -10.05 -3.11
CA ASN A 186 -14.58 -8.62 -3.10
C ASN A 186 -13.22 -7.89 -3.15
N LEU A 187 -12.67 -7.65 -4.34
CA LEU A 187 -11.27 -7.31 -4.59
C LEU A 187 -11.00 -5.82 -4.53
N CYS A 188 -10.00 -5.40 -3.76
CA CYS A 188 -9.64 -3.99 -3.66
C CYS A 188 -8.15 -3.80 -3.30
N GLU A 189 -7.71 -2.52 -3.24
CA GLU A 189 -6.46 -2.05 -2.63
C GLU A 189 -5.22 -2.85 -3.04
N VAL A 190 -4.95 -2.88 -4.34
CA VAL A 190 -3.80 -3.58 -4.89
C VAL A 190 -2.47 -2.93 -4.49
N SER A 191 -1.42 -3.74 -4.41
CA SER A 191 -0.03 -3.33 -4.48
C SER A 191 0.65 -4.04 -5.63
N ILE A 192 1.12 -3.31 -6.63
CA ILE A 192 1.77 -3.86 -7.82
C ILE A 192 3.28 -3.96 -7.58
N LEU A 193 3.87 -5.09 -7.94
CA LEU A 193 5.29 -5.36 -7.93
C LEU A 193 5.75 -5.64 -9.36
N GLU A 194 6.75 -4.88 -9.86
CA GLU A 194 7.38 -5.11 -11.17
C GLU A 194 8.51 -6.14 -11.00
N CYS A 195 8.42 -7.24 -11.76
CA CYS A 195 9.36 -8.35 -11.70
C CYS A 195 10.36 -8.38 -12.87
N GLY A 196 10.30 -7.39 -13.78
CA GLY A 196 11.10 -7.32 -14.99
C GLY A 196 10.52 -8.11 -16.17
N GLY A 197 10.96 -7.78 -17.39
CA GLY A 197 10.53 -8.45 -18.62
C GLY A 197 9.04 -8.37 -18.90
N GLY A 198 8.36 -7.32 -18.43
CA GLY A 198 6.91 -7.13 -18.58
C GLY A 198 6.06 -7.85 -17.54
N ILE A 199 6.69 -8.54 -16.60
CA ILE A 199 5.96 -9.28 -15.56
C ILE A 199 5.62 -8.35 -14.40
N LEU A 200 4.32 -8.29 -14.07
CA LEU A 200 3.80 -7.59 -12.90
C LEU A 200 3.03 -8.58 -12.01
N VAL A 201 3.18 -8.43 -10.71
CA VAL A 201 2.37 -9.17 -9.72
C VAL A 201 1.59 -8.16 -8.89
N GLY A 202 0.27 -8.25 -8.89
CA GLY A 202 -0.60 -7.45 -8.05
C GLY A 202 -1.06 -8.24 -6.83
N PHE A 203 -0.68 -7.80 -5.62
CA PHE A 203 -1.23 -8.31 -4.37
C PHE A 203 -2.50 -7.55 -4.01
N LEU A 204 -3.57 -8.26 -3.72
CA LEU A 204 -4.92 -7.74 -3.58
C LEU A 204 -5.48 -8.00 -2.17
N ARG A 205 -6.12 -6.99 -1.60
CA ARG A 205 -6.99 -7.17 -0.44
C ARG A 205 -8.30 -7.84 -0.86
N GLU A 206 -8.74 -8.82 -0.09
CA GLU A 206 -10.10 -9.34 -0.13
C GLU A 206 -10.92 -8.69 0.99
N ASN A 207 -12.05 -8.06 0.65
CA ASN A 207 -12.81 -7.17 1.54
C ASN A 207 -14.14 -7.74 2.04
N SER A 208 -14.41 -9.02 1.85
CA SER A 208 -15.67 -9.63 2.31
C SER A 208 -15.70 -9.94 3.81
N LEU A 209 -14.54 -9.90 4.49
CA LEU A 209 -14.36 -10.28 5.91
C LEU A 209 -14.68 -11.76 6.18
N LYS A 210 -14.60 -12.63 5.16
CA LYS A 210 -14.83 -14.08 5.28
C LYS A 210 -13.58 -14.88 5.63
N GLY A 211 -12.45 -14.23 5.90
CA GLY A 211 -11.20 -14.89 6.28
C GLY A 211 -10.37 -15.37 5.08
N TYR A 212 -10.61 -14.86 3.89
CA TYR A 212 -9.76 -15.15 2.74
C TYR A 212 -8.35 -14.57 2.90
N PRO A 213 -7.33 -15.21 2.30
CA PRO A 213 -5.96 -14.69 2.31
C PRO A 213 -5.82 -13.44 1.42
N VAL A 214 -4.66 -12.81 1.45
CA VAL A 214 -4.23 -11.90 0.39
C VAL A 214 -4.22 -12.67 -0.92
N LEU A 215 -4.82 -12.08 -1.95
CA LEU A 215 -4.88 -12.66 -3.27
C LEU A 215 -3.81 -12.05 -4.17
N LYS A 216 -3.50 -12.70 -5.30
CA LYS A 216 -2.63 -12.12 -6.33
C LYS A 216 -3.14 -12.41 -7.72
N THR A 217 -2.75 -11.54 -8.67
CA THR A 217 -2.92 -11.72 -10.10
C THR A 217 -1.62 -11.34 -10.82
N ILE A 218 -1.39 -11.87 -12.00
CA ILE A 218 -0.11 -11.76 -12.72
C ILE A 218 -0.37 -11.24 -14.13
N SER A 219 0.37 -10.21 -14.53
CA SER A 219 0.48 -9.78 -15.93
C SER A 219 1.84 -10.20 -16.49
N ARG A 220 1.91 -10.43 -17.81
CA ARG A 220 3.15 -10.76 -18.54
C ARG A 220 3.40 -9.83 -19.75
N ASP A 221 2.66 -8.72 -19.81
CA ASP A 221 2.61 -7.78 -20.94
C ASP A 221 2.53 -6.33 -20.46
N TYR A 222 3.23 -6.00 -19.36
CA TYR A 222 3.26 -4.65 -18.77
C TYR A 222 1.86 -4.12 -18.38
N GLY A 223 0.96 -5.02 -17.95
CA GLY A 223 -0.34 -4.68 -17.41
C GLY A 223 -1.49 -4.61 -18.41
N GLU A 224 -1.30 -5.02 -19.67
CA GLU A 224 -2.36 -5.05 -20.67
C GLU A 224 -3.38 -6.15 -20.41
N THR A 225 -2.90 -7.34 -19.98
CA THR A 225 -3.76 -8.45 -19.58
C THR A 225 -3.32 -9.05 -18.25
N TRP A 226 -4.26 -9.67 -17.54
CA TRP A 226 -4.05 -10.23 -16.22
C TRP A 226 -4.60 -11.65 -16.09
N SER A 227 -3.91 -12.46 -15.32
CA SER A 227 -4.31 -13.84 -15.02
C SER A 227 -5.59 -13.89 -14.16
N PRO A 228 -6.20 -15.06 -13.99
CA PRO A 228 -7.12 -15.31 -12.88
C PRO A 228 -6.48 -14.94 -11.54
N VAL A 229 -7.32 -14.80 -10.52
CA VAL A 229 -6.91 -14.50 -9.15
C VAL A 229 -6.46 -15.80 -8.46
N TYR A 230 -5.32 -15.75 -7.78
CA TYR A 230 -4.75 -16.85 -7.01
C TYR A 230 -4.63 -16.49 -5.52
N GLU A 231 -4.80 -17.46 -4.65
CA GLU A 231 -4.52 -17.30 -3.23
C GLU A 231 -2.99 -17.24 -2.96
N THR A 232 -2.62 -16.55 -1.90
CA THR A 232 -1.24 -16.51 -1.39
C THR A 232 -1.18 -17.14 -0.01
N PRO A 233 0.01 -17.47 0.52
CA PRO A 233 0.16 -17.96 1.89
C PRO A 233 0.05 -16.85 2.96
N ILE A 234 -0.45 -15.67 2.64
CA ILE A 234 -0.60 -14.53 3.55
C ILE A 234 -2.04 -14.45 4.02
N ASP A 235 -2.30 -14.84 5.26
CA ASP A 235 -3.63 -14.89 5.85
C ASP A 235 -4.24 -13.52 6.11
N CYS A 236 -5.55 -13.35 5.81
CA CYS A 236 -6.41 -12.23 6.24
C CYS A 236 -5.77 -10.84 6.13
N GLY A 237 -4.93 -10.62 5.12
CA GLY A 237 -4.16 -9.40 4.96
C GLY A 237 -4.94 -8.31 4.25
N HIS A 238 -5.11 -7.17 4.90
CA HIS A 238 -5.73 -5.98 4.31
C HIS A 238 -4.69 -4.92 3.98
N ARG A 239 -4.88 -4.28 2.83
CA ARG A 239 -3.99 -3.24 2.29
C ARG A 239 -2.53 -3.72 2.23
N PRO A 240 -2.23 -4.77 1.45
CA PRO A 240 -0.85 -5.19 1.25
C PRO A 240 -0.04 -4.06 0.60
N VAL A 241 1.24 -3.93 1.02
CA VAL A 241 2.22 -3.04 0.40
C VAL A 241 3.49 -3.83 0.14
N SER A 242 3.71 -4.18 -1.12
CA SER A 242 4.76 -5.09 -1.56
C SER A 242 5.94 -4.37 -2.19
N GLY A 243 7.12 -4.97 -2.09
CA GLY A 243 8.34 -4.54 -2.75
C GLY A 243 9.42 -5.61 -2.66
N PHE A 244 10.45 -5.52 -3.51
CA PHE A 244 11.64 -6.33 -3.36
C PHE A 244 12.57 -5.76 -2.30
N LEU A 245 13.14 -6.64 -1.49
CA LEU A 245 14.34 -6.35 -0.71
C LEU A 245 15.58 -6.45 -1.62
N GLN A 246 16.68 -5.84 -1.18
CA GLN A 246 17.96 -5.85 -1.91
C GLN A 246 18.49 -7.26 -2.15
N ASP A 247 18.14 -8.23 -1.31
CA ASP A 247 18.53 -9.64 -1.42
C ASP A 247 17.62 -10.48 -2.34
N GLY A 248 16.63 -9.84 -2.98
CA GLY A 248 15.69 -10.47 -3.90
C GLY A 248 14.47 -11.13 -3.25
N ARG A 249 14.36 -11.12 -1.92
CA ARG A 249 13.13 -11.53 -1.25
C ARG A 249 12.04 -10.47 -1.45
N VAL A 250 10.78 -10.88 -1.30
CA VAL A 250 9.63 -9.97 -1.36
C VAL A 250 9.13 -9.67 0.05
N PHE A 251 9.03 -8.40 0.38
CA PHE A 251 8.52 -7.91 1.66
C PHE A 251 7.13 -7.30 1.45
N VAL A 252 6.14 -7.78 2.20
CA VAL A 252 4.74 -7.33 2.12
C VAL A 252 4.27 -6.95 3.51
N THR A 253 4.03 -5.68 3.76
CA THR A 253 3.42 -5.22 5.01
C THR A 253 1.90 -5.14 4.84
N TYR A 254 1.16 -5.44 5.91
CA TYR A 254 -0.31 -5.47 5.86
C TYR A 254 -0.94 -5.37 7.26
N ARG A 255 -2.20 -4.98 7.30
CA ARG A 255 -3.06 -5.08 8.45
C ARG A 255 -3.68 -6.46 8.52
N TYR A 256 -3.53 -7.16 9.64
CA TYR A 256 -4.11 -8.47 9.85
C TYR A 256 -5.50 -8.37 10.49
N ILE A 257 -6.52 -8.91 9.80
CA ILE A 257 -7.93 -8.83 10.23
C ILE A 257 -8.59 -10.20 10.19
N PRO A 258 -8.30 -11.10 11.14
CA PRO A 258 -9.08 -12.33 11.27
C PRO A 258 -10.41 -12.13 11.99
N VAL A 259 -10.43 -11.30 13.04
CA VAL A 259 -11.60 -10.97 13.86
C VAL A 259 -11.60 -9.50 14.29
N TRP A 260 -10.43 -8.97 14.70
CA TRP A 260 -10.22 -7.59 15.16
C TRP A 260 -9.01 -6.98 14.46
N MET A 261 -9.12 -5.70 14.10
CA MET A 261 -8.08 -4.94 13.41
C MET A 261 -7.01 -4.44 14.38
N ASN A 262 -6.25 -5.31 14.98
CA ASN A 262 -5.31 -4.92 16.03
C ASN A 262 -3.84 -5.27 15.79
N SER A 263 -3.47 -5.85 14.66
CA SER A 263 -2.08 -6.21 14.38
C SER A 263 -1.63 -5.74 13.00
N MET A 264 -0.41 -5.19 12.97
CA MET A 264 0.34 -4.93 11.74
C MET A 264 1.38 -6.03 11.58
N LEU A 265 1.32 -6.74 10.46
CA LEU A 265 2.22 -7.83 10.12
C LEU A 265 3.06 -7.48 8.89
N ALA A 266 4.16 -8.22 8.73
CA ALA A 266 4.90 -8.32 7.49
C ALA A 266 5.04 -9.78 7.08
N ALA A 267 4.88 -10.07 5.80
CA ALA A 267 5.22 -11.32 5.18
C ALA A 267 6.51 -11.15 4.38
N VAL A 268 7.43 -12.10 4.52
CA VAL A 268 8.62 -12.21 3.68
C VAL A 268 8.48 -13.49 2.86
N LEU A 269 8.56 -13.37 1.52
CA LEU A 269 8.44 -14.49 0.60
C LEU A 269 9.74 -14.67 -0.19
N ASP A 270 9.99 -15.88 -0.68
CA ASP A 270 11.05 -16.10 -1.66
C ASP A 270 10.65 -15.47 -3.00
N GLY A 271 11.47 -14.53 -3.50
CA GLY A 271 11.21 -13.85 -4.78
C GLY A 271 11.17 -14.80 -5.99
N LYS A 272 11.85 -15.95 -5.91
CA LYS A 272 11.86 -16.98 -6.97
C LYS A 272 10.52 -17.70 -7.10
N GLU A 273 9.74 -17.74 -6.03
CA GLU A 273 8.44 -18.42 -5.96
C GLU A 273 7.26 -17.47 -6.19
N LEU A 274 7.53 -16.20 -6.45
CA LEU A 274 6.51 -15.16 -6.57
C LEU A 274 5.45 -15.48 -7.65
N LEU A 275 5.86 -16.20 -8.71
CA LEU A 275 4.97 -16.59 -9.80
C LEU A 275 4.28 -17.96 -9.60
N CYS A 276 4.60 -18.69 -8.52
CA CYS A 276 3.88 -19.92 -8.17
C CYS A 276 2.41 -19.59 -7.85
N THR A 277 1.50 -20.38 -8.40
CA THR A 277 0.05 -20.16 -8.22
C THR A 277 -0.53 -20.96 -7.05
N GLU A 278 0.18 -21.97 -6.59
CA GLU A 278 -0.20 -22.80 -5.45
C GLU A 278 0.38 -22.22 -4.15
N PRO A 279 -0.45 -21.82 -3.17
CA PRO A 279 0.05 -21.23 -1.91
C PRO A 279 1.03 -22.14 -1.16
N ARG A 280 0.84 -23.46 -1.23
CA ARG A 280 1.68 -24.47 -0.54
C ARG A 280 3.10 -24.60 -1.12
N GLU A 281 3.33 -24.05 -2.31
CA GLU A 281 4.64 -24.03 -2.98
C GLU A 281 5.39 -22.72 -2.72
N GLN A 282 4.81 -21.78 -1.96
CA GLN A 282 5.39 -20.50 -1.64
C GLN A 282 5.86 -20.47 -0.19
N HIS A 283 7.15 -20.23 0.01
CA HIS A 283 7.73 -20.08 1.35
C HIS A 283 7.46 -18.67 1.87
N VAL A 284 6.93 -18.59 3.08
CA VAL A 284 6.59 -17.33 3.74
C VAL A 284 7.04 -17.34 5.19
N ARG A 285 7.57 -16.22 5.64
CA ARG A 285 7.76 -15.90 7.06
C ARG A 285 6.87 -14.74 7.43
N ILE A 286 6.00 -14.95 8.42
CA ILE A 286 5.14 -13.88 8.96
C ILE A 286 5.76 -13.32 10.23
N LEU A 287 5.79 -12.00 10.35
CA LEU A 287 6.35 -11.25 11.46
C LEU A 287 5.31 -10.27 11.98
N GLN A 288 5.12 -10.20 13.28
CA GLN A 288 4.34 -9.14 13.88
C GLN A 288 5.23 -7.91 14.11
N LEU A 289 4.88 -6.80 13.47
CA LEU A 289 5.59 -5.52 13.61
C LEU A 289 5.03 -4.69 14.76
N ASP A 290 3.69 -4.65 14.89
CA ASP A 290 3.03 -3.97 15.99
C ASP A 290 1.66 -4.58 16.33
N HIS A 291 1.12 -4.15 17.47
CA HIS A 291 -0.18 -4.54 17.99
C HIS A 291 -0.83 -3.34 18.65
N ASP A 292 -2.06 -3.03 18.26
CA ASP A 292 -2.83 -1.93 18.83
C ASP A 292 -3.53 -2.39 20.12
N ARG A 293 -3.17 -1.78 21.24
CA ARG A 293 -3.70 -2.11 22.58
C ARG A 293 -4.94 -1.31 22.94
N ASN A 294 -5.38 -0.41 22.06
CA ASN A 294 -6.58 0.40 22.30
C ASN A 294 -7.82 -0.50 22.39
N PRO A 295 -8.75 -0.24 23.31
CA PRO A 295 -10.02 -0.99 23.39
C PRO A 295 -10.86 -0.91 22.10
N SER A 296 -10.65 0.13 21.29
CA SER A 296 -11.24 0.29 19.96
C SER A 296 -10.10 0.48 18.96
N PRO A 297 -9.41 -0.61 18.57
CA PRO A 297 -8.19 -0.52 17.79
C PRO A 297 -8.46 0.01 16.39
N ASP A 298 -7.50 0.78 15.86
CA ASP A 298 -7.52 1.28 14.50
C ASP A 298 -6.08 1.50 14.01
N LEU A 299 -5.64 0.68 13.07
CA LEU A 299 -4.29 0.69 12.53
C LEU A 299 -4.27 0.14 11.11
N GLY A 300 -3.10 0.21 10.50
CA GLY A 300 -2.83 -0.39 9.19
C GLY A 300 -2.59 0.68 8.12
N TYR A 301 -2.67 0.28 6.86
CA TYR A 301 -2.23 1.08 5.72
C TYR A 301 -0.80 1.57 5.94
N THR A 302 0.11 0.77 5.47
CA THR A 302 1.54 0.97 5.64
C THR A 302 2.17 1.58 4.41
N GLY A 303 3.40 2.07 4.59
CA GLY A 303 4.38 2.30 3.54
C GLY A 303 5.74 1.83 4.05
N TRP A 304 6.67 1.53 3.18
CA TRP A 304 8.01 1.18 3.60
C TRP A 304 9.05 1.48 2.52
N THR A 305 10.29 1.58 2.95
CA THR A 305 11.50 1.70 2.12
C THR A 305 12.63 0.92 2.75
N GLN A 306 13.65 0.57 1.96
CA GLN A 306 14.90 -0.03 2.44
C GLN A 306 16.04 0.92 2.13
N PHE A 307 16.89 1.19 3.12
CA PHE A 307 18.11 1.98 2.97
C PHE A 307 19.24 1.13 2.37
N ASP A 308 20.29 1.80 1.87
CA ASP A 308 21.44 1.14 1.25
C ASP A 308 22.23 0.24 2.21
N ASP A 309 22.19 0.52 3.51
CA ASP A 309 22.77 -0.32 4.57
C ASP A 309 21.92 -1.55 4.94
N GLY A 310 20.81 -1.73 4.24
CA GLY A 310 19.89 -2.86 4.43
C GLY A 310 18.76 -2.62 5.42
N GLU A 311 18.78 -1.54 6.21
CA GLU A 311 17.70 -1.20 7.14
C GLU A 311 16.37 -1.02 6.40
N ILE A 312 15.31 -1.67 6.89
CA ILE A 312 13.94 -1.46 6.43
C ILE A 312 13.25 -0.48 7.37
N TYR A 313 12.68 0.58 6.81
CA TYR A 313 11.85 1.52 7.55
C TYR A 313 10.40 1.42 7.10
N VAL A 314 9.51 1.09 8.02
CA VAL A 314 8.07 0.95 7.80
C VAL A 314 7.34 2.09 8.49
N VAL A 315 6.31 2.64 7.88
CA VAL A 315 5.38 3.60 8.49
C VAL A 315 3.99 2.98 8.61
N ASN A 316 3.29 3.33 9.66
CA ASN A 316 1.95 2.85 9.96
C ASN A 316 1.18 3.91 10.76
N TYR A 317 -0.15 3.90 10.72
CA TYR A 317 -0.96 4.61 11.69
C TYR A 317 -1.51 3.65 12.74
N ILE A 318 -1.69 4.13 13.96
CA ILE A 318 -2.11 3.30 15.10
C ILE A 318 -2.71 4.19 16.19
N LYS A 319 -3.73 3.70 16.89
CA LYS A 319 -4.26 4.36 18.09
C LYS A 319 -3.44 4.03 19.33
N ASP A 320 -3.23 2.74 19.61
CA ASP A 320 -2.46 2.20 20.73
C ASP A 320 -2.84 2.84 22.09
N ASP A 321 -2.06 3.79 22.56
CA ASP A 321 -2.21 4.50 23.84
C ASP A 321 -2.87 5.89 23.71
N SER A 322 -3.49 6.19 22.58
CA SER A 322 -4.09 7.48 22.24
C SER A 322 -5.57 7.36 21.90
N ASP A 323 -6.33 8.44 22.10
CA ASP A 323 -7.73 8.53 21.68
C ASP A 323 -7.84 8.67 20.15
N LYS A 324 -6.86 9.33 19.53
CA LYS A 324 -6.73 9.52 18.09
C LYS A 324 -5.62 8.66 17.55
N ALA A 325 -5.77 8.20 16.30
CA ALA A 325 -4.67 7.55 15.60
C ALA A 325 -3.56 8.56 15.30
N HIS A 326 -2.34 8.07 15.30
CA HIS A 326 -1.11 8.82 15.06
C HIS A 326 -0.17 8.03 14.14
N ILE A 327 0.86 8.66 13.58
CA ILE A 327 1.79 8.03 12.67
C ILE A 327 3.02 7.54 13.42
N ARG A 328 3.33 6.24 13.24
CA ARG A 328 4.47 5.56 13.87
C ARG A 328 5.40 4.96 12.81
N GLY A 329 6.71 5.06 13.04
CA GLY A 329 7.76 4.42 12.25
C GLY A 329 8.35 3.21 12.94
N TYR A 330 8.86 2.28 12.14
CA TYR A 330 9.48 1.01 12.60
C TYR A 330 10.75 0.77 11.82
N SER A 331 11.83 0.44 12.54
CA SER A 331 13.12 0.07 11.97
C SER A 331 13.42 -1.38 12.29
N LEU A 332 13.82 -2.14 11.26
CA LEU A 332 14.23 -3.55 11.38
C LEU A 332 15.23 -3.89 10.27
N TYR A 333 15.97 -5.00 10.48
CA TYR A 333 16.94 -5.48 9.50
C TYR A 333 16.53 -6.84 8.93
N PRO A 334 16.67 -7.07 7.60
CA PRO A 334 16.24 -8.29 6.94
C PRO A 334 17.09 -9.52 7.27
N GLU A 335 18.33 -9.37 7.72
CA GLU A 335 19.18 -10.49 8.15
C GLU A 335 18.61 -11.25 9.37
N ASP A 336 17.82 -10.59 10.18
CA ASP A 336 17.09 -11.21 11.28
C ASP A 336 15.92 -12.11 10.83
N ILE A 337 15.60 -12.09 9.53
CA ILE A 337 14.42 -12.77 8.98
C ILE A 337 14.88 -13.98 8.17
N VAL A 338 14.76 -15.15 8.76
CA VAL A 338 15.09 -16.43 8.09
C VAL A 338 13.81 -17.05 7.55
N LEU A 339 13.83 -17.40 6.26
CA LEU A 339 12.75 -18.21 5.66
C LEU A 339 12.82 -19.65 6.19
N PRO A 340 11.68 -20.35 6.32
CA PRO A 340 11.68 -21.75 6.69
C PRO A 340 12.49 -22.59 5.70
N ASP A 341 13.20 -23.59 6.20
CA ASP A 341 13.89 -24.55 5.34
C ASP A 341 12.87 -25.40 4.56
N THR A 342 13.02 -25.42 3.24
CA THR A 342 12.14 -26.11 2.30
C THR A 342 12.03 -27.62 2.57
N ASP A 343 13.13 -28.25 2.97
CA ASP A 343 13.19 -29.69 3.17
C ASP A 343 12.43 -30.13 4.43
N ILE A 344 12.47 -29.34 5.48
CA ILE A 344 11.72 -29.60 6.73
C ILE A 344 10.23 -29.38 6.51
N SER A 345 9.84 -28.31 5.84
CA SER A 345 8.43 -28.00 5.58
C SER A 345 7.76 -29.04 4.68
N ARG A 346 8.46 -29.57 3.66
CA ARG A 346 7.97 -30.67 2.81
C ARG A 346 7.83 -31.99 3.56
N ALA A 347 8.73 -32.30 4.48
CA ALA A 347 8.65 -33.50 5.32
C ALA A 347 7.48 -33.40 6.32
N GLU A 348 7.23 -32.24 6.89
CA GLU A 348 6.09 -31.99 7.78
C GLU A 348 4.77 -32.01 7.05
N GLN A 349 4.65 -31.40 5.87
CA GLN A 349 3.46 -31.46 5.05
C GLN A 349 3.08 -32.88 4.65
N LYS A 350 4.04 -33.76 4.36
CA LYS A 350 3.79 -35.19 4.15
C LYS A 350 3.26 -35.91 5.39
N ARG A 351 3.61 -35.44 6.57
CA ARG A 351 3.19 -36.01 7.84
C ARG A 351 1.73 -35.66 8.18
N TRP A 352 1.29 -34.44 7.87
CA TRP A 352 -0.08 -33.94 8.12
C TRP A 352 -1.08 -34.30 7.01
N GLY A 353 -0.64 -34.53 5.77
CA GLY A 353 -1.49 -34.94 4.64
C GLY A 353 -1.93 -36.41 4.64
N ARG A 354 -1.63 -37.16 5.69
CA ARG A 354 -2.03 -38.59 5.86
C ARG A 354 -3.07 -38.83 6.96
N ARG A 355 -3.86 -37.83 7.27
CA ARG A 355 -5.03 -38.02 8.17
C ARG A 355 -6.33 -37.88 7.40
#